data_5f39d66b12c3e3d83947be52cd7018b8
#
_entry.id   5f39d66b12c3e3d83947be52cd7018b8
#
_cell.length_a   1.000
_cell.length_b   1.000
_cell.length_c   1.000
_cell.angle_alpha   90.00
_cell.angle_beta   90.00
_cell.angle_gamma   90.00
#
_symmetry.space_group_name_H-M   'P 1'
#
loop_
_entity.id
_entity.type
_entity.pdbx_description
1 polymer ?
#
loop_
_entity_poly.entity_id
_entity_poly.type
_entity_poly.pdbx_seq_one_letter_code
_entity_poly.pdbx_strand_id
1 'polypeptide(L)'
;MLVYKGGDMVSLPVNDILYFYKDGRNMLVTTSSGEAYCLSVTIQELESQLDPDKFFRLNRQYLVNIAALKKISPFFNSKLIVQLFHCSDRNIIVSKERAVLFKEWLNR
;
A
#
# COMPACT_ATOMS: atom_id res chain seq x y z
N MET A 1 12.26 -0.58 -9.61
CA MET A 1 11.55 0.73 -9.49
C MET A 1 12.51 1.77 -8.96
N LEU A 2 12.58 2.92 -9.61
CA LEU A 2 13.47 4.01 -9.20
C LEU A 2 12.82 4.85 -8.10
N VAL A 3 13.52 4.98 -6.98
CA VAL A 3 13.05 5.74 -5.81
C VAL A 3 14.15 6.67 -5.32
N TYR A 4 13.81 7.58 -4.40
CA TYR A 4 14.71 8.64 -3.96
C TYR A 4 14.80 8.68 -2.43
N LYS A 5 16.01 8.94 -1.93
CA LYS A 5 16.24 9.14 -0.50
C LYS A 5 17.45 10.06 -0.31
N GLY A 6 17.24 11.22 0.35
CA GLY A 6 18.31 12.16 0.67
C GLY A 6 19.11 12.62 -0.54
N GLY A 7 18.47 12.79 -1.69
CA GLY A 7 19.15 13.20 -2.92
C GLY A 7 19.75 12.04 -3.73
N ASP A 8 19.77 10.85 -3.18
CA ASP A 8 20.24 9.65 -3.89
C ASP A 8 19.09 8.96 -4.60
N MET A 9 19.40 8.31 -5.71
CA MET A 9 18.49 7.44 -6.42
C MET A 9 18.81 5.98 -6.11
N VAL A 10 17.77 5.18 -5.86
CA VAL A 10 17.91 3.77 -5.53
C VAL A 10 16.97 2.98 -6.42
N SER A 11 17.45 1.86 -6.98
CA SER A 11 16.61 0.92 -7.71
C SER A 11 16.11 -0.16 -6.75
N LEU A 12 14.81 -0.19 -6.49
CA LEU A 12 14.20 -1.19 -5.61
C LEU A 12 13.58 -2.31 -6.42
N PRO A 13 13.87 -3.58 -6.07
CA PRO A 13 13.08 -4.70 -6.59
C PRO A 13 11.63 -4.56 -6.13
N VAL A 14 10.68 -4.73 -7.04
CA VAL A 14 9.25 -4.59 -6.72
C VAL A 14 8.83 -5.58 -5.64
N ASN A 15 9.44 -6.77 -5.61
CA ASN A 15 9.15 -7.78 -4.59
C ASN A 15 9.52 -7.36 -3.17
N ASP A 16 10.40 -6.37 -3.01
CA ASP A 16 10.78 -5.86 -1.70
C ASP A 16 9.86 -4.74 -1.20
N ILE A 17 8.90 -4.34 -2.01
CA ILE A 17 8.00 -3.24 -1.68
C ILE A 17 6.78 -3.78 -0.94
N LEU A 18 6.53 -3.25 0.27
CA LEU A 18 5.35 -3.60 1.06
C LEU A 18 4.16 -2.73 0.69
N TYR A 19 4.34 -1.41 0.66
CA TYR A 19 3.20 -0.55 0.33
C TYR A 19 3.66 0.83 -0.12
N PHE A 20 2.75 1.51 -0.81
CA PHE A 20 2.86 2.92 -1.21
C PHE A 20 1.86 3.73 -0.41
N TYR A 21 2.30 4.89 0.05
CA TYR A 21 1.48 5.79 0.85
C TYR A 21 1.53 7.20 0.27
N LYS A 22 0.35 7.75 -0.01
CA LYS A 22 0.23 9.12 -0.48
C LYS A 22 0.06 10.05 0.71
N ASP A 23 1.07 10.91 0.95
CA ASP A 23 1.06 11.91 1.99
C ASP A 23 1.03 13.28 1.33
N GLY A 24 -0.18 13.85 1.17
CA GLY A 24 -0.36 15.09 0.43
C GLY A 24 0.10 14.95 -1.01
N ARG A 25 1.14 15.69 -1.39
CA ARG A 25 1.75 15.63 -2.73
C ARG A 25 2.87 14.61 -2.84
N ASN A 26 3.29 14.06 -1.70
CA ASN A 26 4.41 13.12 -1.67
C ASN A 26 3.90 11.70 -1.81
N MET A 27 4.64 10.90 -2.57
CA MET A 27 4.43 9.46 -2.62
C MET A 27 5.60 8.79 -1.92
N LEU A 28 5.29 8.00 -0.89
CA LEU A 28 6.28 7.25 -0.13
C LEU A 28 6.13 5.77 -0.43
N VAL A 29 7.26 5.06 -0.41
CA VAL A 29 7.27 3.61 -0.55
C VAL A 29 8.01 3.01 0.63
N THR A 30 7.43 1.98 1.26
CA THR A 30 8.04 1.28 2.38
C THR A 30 8.44 -0.14 1.94
N THR A 31 9.66 -0.51 2.27
CA THR A 31 10.23 -1.81 1.90
C THR A 31 10.03 -2.86 2.99
N SER A 32 10.30 -4.10 2.67
CA SER A 32 10.23 -5.23 3.61
C SER A 32 11.20 -5.09 4.78
N SER A 33 12.27 -4.29 4.63
CA SER A 33 13.19 -3.98 5.73
C SER A 33 12.72 -2.82 6.60
N GLY A 34 11.61 -2.17 6.25
CA GLY A 34 11.07 -1.03 6.98
C GLY A 34 11.63 0.31 6.55
N GLU A 35 12.45 0.37 5.51
CA GLU A 35 12.97 1.62 4.99
C GLU A 35 11.93 2.31 4.11
N ALA A 36 11.93 3.65 4.15
CA ALA A 36 11.02 4.48 3.36
C ALA A 36 11.80 5.31 2.34
N TYR A 37 11.22 5.43 1.16
CA TYR A 37 11.77 6.20 0.04
C TYR A 37 10.67 7.07 -0.57
N CYS A 38 11.05 8.01 -1.42
CA CYS A 38 10.12 8.88 -2.13
C CYS A 38 10.01 8.48 -3.60
N LEU A 39 8.85 8.75 -4.19
CA LEU A 39 8.57 8.55 -5.60
C LEU A 39 7.98 9.81 -6.20
N SER A 40 8.13 9.97 -7.53
CA SER A 40 7.57 11.10 -8.29
C SER A 40 6.43 10.65 -9.22
N VAL A 41 5.65 9.66 -8.82
CA VAL A 41 4.52 9.15 -9.61
C VAL A 41 3.25 9.22 -8.79
N THR A 42 2.09 9.19 -9.46
CA THR A 42 0.79 9.16 -8.78
C THR A 42 0.42 7.74 -8.38
N ILE A 43 -0.49 7.63 -7.43
CA ILE A 43 -0.98 6.31 -7.01
C ILE A 43 -1.76 5.62 -8.14
N GLN A 44 -2.42 6.39 -9.00
CA GLN A 44 -3.11 5.85 -10.18
C GLN A 44 -2.13 5.24 -11.18
N GLU A 45 -0.99 5.92 -11.43
CA GLU A 45 0.06 5.39 -12.29
C GLU A 45 0.65 4.11 -11.73
N LEU A 46 0.90 4.06 -10.43
CA LEU A 46 1.39 2.86 -9.75
C LEU A 46 0.40 1.71 -9.89
N GLU A 47 -0.88 1.98 -9.64
CA GLU A 47 -1.92 0.96 -9.74
C GLU A 47 -2.00 0.36 -11.14
N SER A 48 -1.80 1.16 -12.19
CA SER A 48 -1.82 0.69 -13.57
C SER A 48 -0.58 -0.12 -13.97
N GLN A 49 0.55 0.08 -13.28
CA GLN A 49 1.83 -0.54 -13.62
C GLN A 49 2.13 -1.80 -12.82
N LEU A 50 1.55 -1.93 -11.63
CA LEU A 50 1.85 -3.04 -10.73
C LEU A 50 0.96 -4.24 -11.01
N ASP A 51 1.44 -5.42 -10.61
CA ASP A 51 0.71 -6.67 -10.76
C ASP A 51 -0.54 -6.63 -9.86
N PRO A 52 -1.76 -6.66 -10.44
CA PRO A 52 -3.00 -6.61 -9.66
C PRO A 52 -3.23 -7.85 -8.80
N ASP A 53 -2.51 -8.93 -9.03
CA ASP A 53 -2.58 -10.12 -8.19
C ASP A 53 -1.79 -9.94 -6.88
N LYS A 54 -0.84 -9.01 -6.87
CA LYS A 54 0.01 -8.78 -5.71
C LYS A 54 -0.30 -7.49 -4.98
N PHE A 55 -0.83 -6.49 -5.67
CA PHE A 55 -1.09 -5.16 -5.10
C PHE A 55 -2.56 -4.80 -5.18
N PHE A 56 -3.07 -4.24 -4.08
CA PHE A 56 -4.45 -3.80 -3.99
C PHE A 56 -4.52 -2.40 -3.39
N ARG A 57 -5.35 -1.55 -3.97
CA ARG A 57 -5.59 -0.20 -3.46
C ARG A 57 -6.64 -0.25 -2.37
N LEU A 58 -6.21 -0.04 -1.11
CA LEU A 58 -7.11 -0.08 0.05
C LEU A 58 -8.04 1.13 0.11
N ASN A 59 -7.47 2.32 -0.16
CA ASN A 59 -8.20 3.58 -0.13
C ASN A 59 -7.43 4.63 -0.95
N ARG A 60 -7.72 5.89 -0.75
CA ARG A 60 -7.08 6.97 -1.51
C ARG A 60 -5.59 7.11 -1.24
N GLN A 61 -5.12 6.65 -0.09
CA GLN A 61 -3.74 6.86 0.37
C GLN A 61 -2.85 5.63 0.26
N TYR A 62 -3.43 4.42 0.29
CA TYR A 62 -2.65 3.20 0.41
C TYR A 62 -2.84 2.25 -0.77
N LEU A 63 -1.72 1.85 -1.35
CA LEU A 63 -1.64 0.77 -2.35
C LEU A 63 -0.68 -0.26 -1.78
N VAL A 64 -1.18 -1.47 -1.48
CA VAL A 64 -0.45 -2.43 -0.65
C VAL A 64 -0.18 -3.75 -1.35
N ASN A 65 1.00 -4.29 -1.08
CA ASN A 65 1.35 -5.66 -1.44
C ASN A 65 0.63 -6.62 -0.47
N ILE A 66 0.16 -7.75 -0.95
CA ILE A 66 -0.46 -8.78 -0.11
C ILE A 66 0.45 -9.19 1.05
N ALA A 67 1.77 -9.22 0.83
CA ALA A 67 2.75 -9.55 1.85
C ALA A 67 2.84 -8.51 2.98
N ALA A 68 2.30 -7.30 2.77
CA ALA A 68 2.32 -6.25 3.78
C ALA A 68 1.22 -6.39 4.82
N LEU A 69 0.20 -7.20 4.56
CA LEU A 69 -0.97 -7.32 5.42
C LEU A 69 -0.62 -8.05 6.71
N LYS A 70 -0.74 -7.36 7.83
CA LYS A 70 -0.48 -7.92 9.15
C LYS A 70 -1.77 -8.39 9.81
N LYS A 71 -2.81 -7.56 9.78
CA LYS A 71 -4.09 -7.84 10.43
C LYS A 71 -5.22 -7.12 9.73
N ILE A 72 -6.33 -7.81 9.55
CA ILE A 72 -7.55 -7.25 9.00
C ILE A 72 -8.65 -7.49 10.03
N SER A 73 -9.34 -6.43 10.44
CA SER A 73 -10.38 -6.49 11.46
C SER A 73 -11.68 -5.88 10.95
N PRO A 74 -12.82 -6.47 11.31
CA PRO A 74 -14.10 -5.82 11.05
C PRO A 74 -14.18 -4.48 11.77
N PHE A 75 -14.85 -3.53 11.14
CA PHE A 75 -15.15 -2.24 11.71
C PHE A 75 -16.63 -1.94 11.49
N PHE A 76 -17.19 -0.94 12.19
CA PHE A 76 -18.62 -0.68 12.08
C PHE A 76 -19.03 -0.32 10.64
N ASN A 77 -20.32 -0.50 10.32
CA ASN A 77 -20.91 -0.20 9.01
C ASN A 77 -20.25 -0.99 7.86
N SER A 78 -19.88 -2.24 8.11
CA SER A 78 -19.29 -3.14 7.11
C SER A 78 -17.97 -2.64 6.53
N LYS A 79 -17.30 -1.75 7.22
CA LYS A 79 -15.93 -1.33 6.90
C LYS A 79 -14.92 -2.32 7.46
N LEU A 80 -13.67 -2.17 7.06
CA LEU A 80 -12.55 -2.93 7.63
C LEU A 80 -11.47 -1.96 8.12
N ILE A 81 -10.73 -2.39 9.14
CA ILE A 81 -9.48 -1.75 9.56
C ILE A 81 -8.35 -2.69 9.19
N VAL A 82 -7.32 -2.16 8.55
CA VAL A 82 -6.15 -2.93 8.12
C VAL A 82 -4.91 -2.41 8.86
N GLN A 83 -4.09 -3.33 9.34
CA GLN A 83 -2.76 -3.04 9.85
C GLN A 83 -1.73 -3.64 8.91
N LEU A 84 -0.67 -2.89 8.64
CA LEU A 84 0.42 -3.30 7.77
C LEU A 84 1.71 -3.47 8.58
N PHE A 85 2.59 -4.35 8.11
CA PHE A 85 3.94 -4.44 8.66
C PHE A 85 4.70 -3.13 8.37
N HIS A 86 5.53 -2.69 9.31
CA HIS A 86 6.34 -1.48 9.21
C HIS A 86 5.50 -0.22 8.94
N CYS A 87 4.33 -0.14 9.55
CA CYS A 87 3.43 1.00 9.41
C CYS A 87 2.93 1.44 10.78
N SER A 88 3.10 2.73 11.09
CA SER A 88 2.64 3.29 12.36
C SER A 88 1.15 3.60 12.38
N ASP A 89 0.53 3.74 11.21
CA ASP A 89 -0.91 3.97 11.10
C ASP A 89 -1.65 2.66 11.42
N ARG A 90 -2.37 2.64 12.52
CA ARG A 90 -3.12 1.46 12.98
C ARG A 90 -4.58 1.49 12.56
N ASN A 91 -5.03 2.55 11.91
CA ASN A 91 -6.43 2.78 11.57
C ASN A 91 -6.61 3.02 10.08
N ILE A 92 -6.03 2.16 9.25
CA ILE A 92 -6.22 2.24 7.82
C ILE A 92 -7.61 1.69 7.51
N ILE A 93 -8.51 2.59 7.11
CA ILE A 93 -9.91 2.26 6.90
C ILE A 93 -10.13 1.85 5.44
N VAL A 94 -10.82 0.73 5.26
CA VAL A 94 -11.32 0.29 3.96
C VAL A 94 -12.83 0.49 3.97
N SER A 95 -13.36 1.24 3.02
CA SER A 95 -14.79 1.52 2.91
C SER A 95 -15.60 0.24 2.70
N LYS A 96 -16.89 0.30 2.98
CA LYS A 96 -17.80 -0.83 2.77
C LYS A 96 -17.72 -1.37 1.33
N GLU A 97 -17.71 -0.49 0.34
CA GLU A 97 -17.65 -0.84 -1.07
C GLU A 97 -16.31 -1.48 -1.43
N ARG A 98 -15.20 -0.90 -0.95
CA ARG A 98 -13.87 -1.46 -1.18
C ARG A 98 -13.66 -2.77 -0.42
N ALA A 99 -14.28 -2.93 0.73
CA ALA A 99 -14.16 -4.15 1.54
C ALA A 99 -14.65 -5.39 0.80
N VAL A 100 -15.72 -5.25 0.02
CA VAL A 100 -16.23 -6.35 -0.81
C VAL A 100 -15.17 -6.79 -1.82
N LEU A 101 -14.59 -5.83 -2.55
CA LEU A 101 -13.56 -6.08 -3.54
C LEU A 101 -12.28 -6.64 -2.92
N PHE A 102 -11.92 -6.12 -1.74
CA PHE A 102 -10.74 -6.56 -0.99
C PHE A 102 -10.86 -8.03 -0.57
N LYS A 103 -12.01 -8.43 -0.05
CA LYS A 103 -12.26 -9.82 0.34
C LYS A 103 -12.19 -10.76 -0.86
N GLU A 104 -12.76 -10.35 -2.00
CA GLU A 104 -12.69 -11.12 -3.24
C GLU A 104 -11.24 -11.28 -3.68
N TRP A 105 -10.47 -10.21 -3.63
CA TRP A 105 -9.06 -10.22 -4.00
C TRP A 105 -8.25 -11.17 -3.11
N LEU A 106 -8.53 -11.20 -1.80
CA LEU A 106 -7.84 -12.08 -0.85
C LEU A 106 -8.20 -13.55 -1.05
N ASN A 107 -9.38 -13.85 -1.55
CA ASN A 107 -9.91 -15.21 -1.65
C ASN A 107 -9.64 -15.89 -3.00
N ARG A 108 -8.88 -15.32 -3.86
CA ARG A 108 -8.61 -15.95 -5.16
C ARG A 108 -7.33 -16.75 -5.20
#